data_78ff89c0c5a6085a2cf35ff58d2b8f6e
#
_entry.id   78ff89c0c5a6085a2cf35ff58d2b8f6e
#
_cell.length_a   1.000
_cell.length_b   1.000
_cell.length_c   1.000
_cell.angle_alpha   90.00
_cell.angle_beta   90.00
_cell.angle_gamma   90.00
#
_symmetry.space_group_name_H-M   'P 1'
#
loop_
_entity.id
_entity.type
_entity.pdbx_description
1 polymer ?
#
loop_
_entity_poly.entity_id
_entity_poly.type
_entity_poly.pdbx_seq_one_letter_code
_entity_poly.pdbx_strand_id
1 'polypeptide(L)' 'MNTGEKIDYMIQCLQVAKAEYEYEAERYEHECAEDYEWLNKHHITNKALIRENLRNVARMGFKVANEVK' A
#
# COMPACT_ATOMS: atom_id res chain seq x y z
N MET A 1 8.34 -18.88 6.15
CA MET A 1 6.99 -18.90 5.53
C MET A 1 6.96 -19.89 4.36
N ASN A 2 5.88 -20.65 4.24
CA ASN A 2 5.65 -21.47 3.06
C ASN A 2 5.07 -20.61 1.90
N THR A 3 4.91 -21.22 0.73
CA THR A 3 4.44 -20.51 -0.46
C THR A 3 3.03 -19.91 -0.27
N GLY A 4 2.11 -20.66 0.34
CA GLY A 4 0.77 -20.17 0.63
C GLY A 4 0.76 -18.97 1.56
N GLU A 5 1.59 -19.00 2.60
CA GLU A 5 1.74 -17.88 3.53
C GLU A 5 2.35 -16.64 2.86
N LYS A 6 3.27 -16.83 1.94
CA LYS A 6 3.84 -15.73 1.14
C LYS A 6 2.78 -15.07 0.26
N ILE A 7 1.89 -15.86 -0.34
CA ILE A 7 0.76 -15.36 -1.11
C ILE A 7 -0.19 -14.58 -0.21
N ASP A 8 -0.51 -15.09 0.97
CA ASP A 8 -1.34 -14.40 1.96
C ASP A 8 -0.72 -13.06 2.38
N TYR A 9 0.59 -13.04 2.57
CA TYR A 9 1.32 -11.81 2.88
C TYR A 9 1.16 -10.76 1.77
N MET A 10 1.27 -11.18 0.50
CA MET A 10 1.07 -10.29 -0.64
C MET A 10 -0.35 -9.73 -0.68
N ILE A 11 -1.35 -10.56 -0.43
CA ILE A 11 -2.75 -10.12 -0.35
C ILE A 11 -2.91 -9.06 0.73
N GLN A 12 -2.34 -9.29 1.90
CA GLN A 12 -2.38 -8.35 3.01
C GLN A 12 -1.73 -7.02 2.65
N CYS A 13 -0.58 -7.04 2.01
CA CYS A 13 0.11 -5.82 1.54
C CYS A 13 -0.75 -5.04 0.54
N LEU A 14 -1.41 -5.73 -0.38
CA LEU A 14 -2.31 -5.12 -1.35
C LEU A 14 -3.55 -4.52 -0.68
N GLN A 15 -4.10 -5.19 0.31
CA GLN A 15 -5.25 -4.68 1.08
C GLN A 15 -4.88 -3.40 1.83
N VAL A 16 -3.71 -3.37 2.45
CA VAL A 16 -3.20 -2.18 3.15
C VAL A 16 -3.00 -1.02 2.15
N ALA A 17 -2.36 -1.28 1.04
CA ALA A 17 -2.12 -0.26 0.01
C ALA A 17 -3.44 0.30 -0.54
N LYS A 18 -4.41 -0.56 -0.79
CA LYS A 18 -5.74 -0.17 -1.27
C LYS A 18 -6.48 0.68 -0.25
N ALA A 19 -6.48 0.24 1.01
CA ALA A 19 -7.16 0.96 2.10
C ALA A 19 -6.57 2.35 2.31
N GLU A 20 -5.25 2.45 2.30
CA GLU A 20 -4.57 3.75 2.43
C GLU A 20 -4.85 4.67 1.24
N TYR A 21 -4.85 4.13 0.04
CA TYR A 21 -5.16 4.90 -1.16
C TYR A 21 -6.61 5.43 -1.14
N GLU A 22 -7.57 4.59 -0.81
CA GLU A 22 -8.99 4.97 -0.73
C GLU A 22 -9.24 5.98 0.40
N TYR A 23 -8.61 5.78 1.55
CA TYR A 23 -8.70 6.70 2.67
C TYR A 23 -8.18 8.09 2.29
N GLU A 24 -7.06 8.19 1.61
CA GLU A 24 -6.50 9.44 1.14
C GLU A 24 -7.42 10.15 0.15
N ALA A 25 -8.00 9.40 -0.79
CA ALA A 25 -8.92 9.95 -1.78
C ALA A 25 -10.16 10.56 -1.10
N GLU A 26 -10.78 9.83 -0.17
CA GLU A 26 -11.92 10.33 0.60
C GLU A 26 -11.57 11.56 1.43
N ARG A 27 -10.41 11.54 2.04
CA ARG A 27 -9.93 12.62 2.88
C ARG A 27 -9.77 13.91 2.10
N TYR A 28 -9.25 13.83 0.89
CA TYR A 28 -9.08 14.99 0.01
C TYR A 28 -10.40 15.62 -0.42
N GLU A 29 -11.46 14.84 -0.53
CA GLU A 29 -12.78 15.35 -0.89
C GLU A 29 -13.47 16.11 0.23
N HIS A 30 -13.09 15.86 1.49
CA HIS A 30 -13.84 16.34 2.66
C HIS A 30 -13.13 17.40 3.51
N GLU A 31 -11.88 17.74 3.25
CA GLU A 31 -11.12 18.63 4.13
C GLU A 31 -10.88 20.03 3.55
N CYS A 32 -10.86 21.04 4.47
CA CYS A 32 -10.69 22.44 4.15
C CYS A 32 -9.28 22.80 3.68
N ALA A 33 -9.16 23.88 2.87
CA ALA A 33 -7.89 24.37 2.37
C ALA A 33 -6.87 24.78 3.45
N GLU A 34 -7.32 25.08 4.66
CA GLU A 34 -6.48 25.45 5.79
C GLU A 34 -5.60 24.30 6.29
N ASP A 35 -6.06 23.08 6.12
CA ASP A 35 -5.34 21.87 6.51
C ASP A 35 -4.43 21.33 5.39
N TYR A 36 -4.35 22.06 4.29
CA TYR A 36 -3.67 21.62 3.06
C TYR A 36 -2.18 21.29 3.29
N GLU A 37 -1.46 22.10 4.07
CA GLU A 37 -0.05 21.83 4.37
C GLU A 37 0.14 20.59 5.23
N TRP A 38 -0.72 20.43 6.23
CA TRP A 38 -0.70 19.25 7.10
C TRP A 38 -1.05 17.99 6.32
N LEU A 39 -2.08 18.09 5.50
CA LEU A 39 -2.53 17.05 4.59
C LEU A 39 -1.45 16.62 3.60
N ASN A 40 -0.75 17.57 3.00
CA ASN A 40 0.34 17.28 2.09
C ASN A 40 1.46 16.47 2.74
N LYS A 41 1.82 16.81 3.98
CA LYS A 41 2.82 16.04 4.73
C LYS A 41 2.39 14.60 4.95
N HIS A 42 1.15 14.40 5.40
CA HIS A 42 0.59 13.09 5.67
C HIS A 42 0.33 12.30 4.39
N HIS A 43 -0.12 12.97 3.35
CA HIS A 43 -0.35 12.38 2.05
C HIS A 43 0.96 11.85 1.44
N ILE A 44 2.05 12.60 1.55
CA ILE A 44 3.37 12.15 1.10
C ILE A 44 3.81 10.90 1.87
N THR A 45 3.59 10.88 3.18
CA THR A 45 3.91 9.73 4.03
C THR A 45 3.09 8.51 3.64
N ASN A 46 1.79 8.69 3.41
CA ASN A 46 0.90 7.60 3.02
C ASN A 46 1.21 7.08 1.62
N LYS A 47 1.57 7.96 0.70
CA LYS A 47 2.04 7.54 -0.63
C LYS A 47 3.30 6.69 -0.55
N ALA A 48 4.22 7.04 0.34
CA ALA A 48 5.43 6.25 0.56
C ALA A 48 5.08 4.86 1.09
N LEU A 49 4.13 4.75 2.02
CA LEU A 49 3.65 3.49 2.56
C LEU A 49 2.99 2.63 1.47
N ILE A 50 2.13 3.24 0.64
CA ILE A 50 1.48 2.56 -0.48
C ILE A 50 2.53 2.00 -1.45
N ARG A 51 3.49 2.82 -1.85
CA ARG A 51 4.58 2.41 -2.75
C ARG A 51 5.40 1.27 -2.16
N GLU A 52 5.72 1.33 -0.88
CA GLU A 52 6.52 0.29 -0.20
C GLU A 52 5.76 -1.04 -0.17
N ASN A 53 4.47 -1.03 0.15
CA ASN A 53 3.64 -2.23 0.11
C ASN A 53 3.58 -2.83 -1.30
N LEU A 54 3.43 -1.99 -2.33
CA LEU A 54 3.41 -2.45 -3.71
C LEU A 54 4.76 -3.03 -4.15
N ARG A 55 5.86 -2.41 -3.73
CA ARG A 55 7.21 -2.94 -3.99
C ARG A 55 7.45 -4.28 -3.30
N ASN A 56 6.97 -4.42 -2.08
CA ASN A 56 7.06 -5.69 -1.34
C ASN A 56 6.30 -6.81 -2.06
N VAL A 57 5.13 -6.50 -2.61
CA VAL A 57 4.35 -7.45 -3.41
C VAL A 57 5.12 -7.85 -4.67
N ALA A 58 5.73 -6.89 -5.36
CA ALA A 58 6.51 -7.17 -6.57
C ALA A 58 7.70 -8.08 -6.28
N ARG A 59 8.46 -7.80 -5.22
CA ARG A 59 9.61 -8.62 -4.80
C ARG A 59 9.18 -10.03 -4.41
N MET A 60 8.16 -10.13 -3.58
CA MET A 60 7.65 -11.42 -3.10
C MET A 60 7.01 -12.20 -4.24
N GLY A 61 6.26 -11.54 -5.12
CA GLY A 61 5.63 -12.15 -6.27
C GLY A 61 6.66 -12.79 -7.20
N PHE A 62 7.78 -12.12 -7.43
CA PHE A 62 8.87 -12.65 -8.25
C PHE A 62 9.46 -13.91 -7.64
N LYS A 63 9.69 -13.91 -6.32
CA LYS A 63 10.21 -15.07 -5.60
C LYS A 63 9.22 -16.24 -5.63
N VAL A 64 7.95 -15.98 -5.37
CA VAL A 64 6.90 -17.00 -5.34
C VAL A 64 6.70 -17.61 -6.72
N ALA A 65 6.74 -16.81 -7.77
CA ALA A 65 6.62 -17.30 -9.15
C ALA A 65 7.73 -18.31 -9.48
N ASN A 66 8.93 -18.11 -8.93
CA ASN A 66 10.03 -19.06 -9.11
C ASN A 66 9.90 -20.33 -8.27
N GLU A 67 9.13 -20.29 -7.19
CA GLU A 67 8.85 -21.46 -6.33
C GLU A 67 7.77 -22.37 -6.91
N VAL A 68 6.85 -21.81 -7.68
CA VAL A 68 5.75 -22.56 -8.32
C VAL A 68 6.25 -23.13 -9.62
N LYS A 69 6.33 -24.46 -9.69
CA LYS A 69 6.81 -25.16 -10.89
C LYS A 69 5.71 -25.97 -11.52
#